data_22cc7deb3ae0ddcbdf299d3830eade6c
#
_entry.id   22cc7deb3ae0ddcbdf299d3830eade6c
#
_cell.length_a   1.000
_cell.length_b   1.000
_cell.length_c   1.000
_cell.angle_alpha   90.00
_cell.angle_beta   90.00
_cell.angle_gamma   90.00
#
_symmetry.space_group_name_H-M   'P 1'
#
loop_
_entity.id
_entity.type
_entity.pdbx_description
1 polymer ?
#
loop_
_entity_poly.entity_id
_entity_poly.type
_entity_poly.pdbx_seq_one_letter_code
_entity_poly.pdbx_strand_id
1 'polypeptide(L)'
;SSAASDVYKRQDKWLPSASILQLLCIGGAFIPITNLYSNLVISKGKSDIYMWNTISLGIIQLTTMLLLYPYGVHTMIIVYVSINICWLFVWHYFVWQQIRLNLFAALKDILPFAFIATAVMAATYYVTIGFANLYLLMASKIIIAGTLYTAILWLSGSVTFKESLHYIIKK
;
A
#
# COMPACT_ATOMS: atom_id res chain seq x y z
N SER A 1 37.88 16.40 -5.63
CA SER A 1 37.29 16.33 -4.26
C SER A 1 35.97 17.11 -4.11
N SER A 2 35.72 18.12 -4.92
CA SER A 2 34.50 18.95 -4.87
C SER A 2 33.23 18.21 -5.29
N ALA A 3 33.27 17.42 -6.36
CA ALA A 3 32.11 16.69 -6.89
C ALA A 3 31.58 15.58 -5.93
N ALA A 4 32.47 14.89 -5.22
CA ALA A 4 32.08 13.87 -4.25
C ALA A 4 31.40 14.52 -3.03
N SER A 5 31.90 15.65 -2.55
CA SER A 5 31.31 16.42 -1.46
C SER A 5 29.91 16.97 -1.81
N ASP A 6 29.67 17.35 -3.07
CA ASP A 6 28.38 17.84 -3.53
C ASP A 6 27.34 16.71 -3.65
N VAL A 7 27.77 15.49 -4.02
CA VAL A 7 26.90 14.31 -4.05
C VAL A 7 26.45 13.91 -2.64
N TYR A 8 27.36 13.94 -1.66
CA TYR A 8 27.04 13.66 -0.25
C TYR A 8 26.06 14.71 0.32
N LYS A 9 26.28 15.99 0.09
CA LYS A 9 25.37 17.06 0.54
C LYS A 9 23.98 16.98 -0.10
N ARG A 10 23.88 16.48 -1.33
CA ARG A 10 22.58 16.24 -1.98
C ARG A 10 21.86 15.06 -1.39
N GLN A 11 22.55 14.00 -0.96
CA GLN A 11 21.93 12.84 -0.32
C GLN A 11 21.28 13.19 1.03
N ASP A 12 21.94 13.99 1.86
CA ASP A 12 21.38 14.42 3.16
C ASP A 12 20.11 15.27 3.01
N LYS A 13 19.99 16.04 1.93
CA LYS A 13 18.80 16.84 1.64
C LYS A 13 17.54 16.01 1.32
N TRP A 14 17.71 14.76 0.87
CA TRP A 14 16.61 13.86 0.49
C TRP A 14 16.22 12.87 1.58
N LEU A 15 16.98 12.78 2.67
CA LEU A 15 16.68 11.90 3.81
C LEU A 15 15.28 12.14 4.41
N PRO A 16 14.82 13.39 4.62
CA PRO A 16 13.46 13.63 5.10
C PRO A 16 12.38 13.14 4.11
N SER A 17 12.64 13.23 2.81
CA SER A 17 11.72 12.75 1.78
C SER A 17 11.63 11.22 1.75
N ALA A 18 12.69 10.50 2.10
CA ALA A 18 12.69 9.05 2.18
C ALA A 18 11.77 8.54 3.31
N SER A 19 11.78 9.18 4.48
CA SER A 19 10.89 8.83 5.59
C SER A 19 9.42 9.08 5.24
N ILE A 20 9.13 10.18 4.54
CA ILE A 20 7.79 10.49 4.03
C ILE A 20 7.32 9.41 3.04
N LEU A 21 8.20 9.01 2.12
CA LEU A 21 7.89 7.98 1.14
C LEU A 21 7.59 6.62 1.81
N GLN A 22 8.35 6.24 2.84
CA GLN A 22 8.10 5.02 3.61
C GLN A 22 6.71 5.04 4.26
N LEU A 23 6.32 6.16 4.87
CA LEU A 23 4.98 6.33 5.47
C LEU A 23 3.88 6.22 4.42
N LEU A 24 4.06 6.84 3.26
CA LEU A 24 3.10 6.76 2.15
C LEU A 24 3.01 5.34 1.58
N CYS A 25 4.11 4.59 1.52
CA CYS A 25 4.09 3.18 1.12
C CYS A 25 3.28 2.32 2.09
N ILE A 26 3.40 2.56 3.40
CA ILE A 26 2.57 1.87 4.40
C ILE A 26 1.08 2.16 4.15
N GLY A 27 0.71 3.43 3.98
CA GLY A 27 -0.67 3.82 3.63
C GLY A 27 -1.14 3.20 2.32
N GLY A 28 -0.27 3.21 1.31
CA GLY A 28 -0.52 2.64 -0.02
C GLY A 28 -0.85 1.15 -0.01
N ALA A 29 -0.28 0.39 0.92
CA ALA A 29 -0.56 -1.04 1.06
C ALA A 29 -2.03 -1.34 1.42
N PHE A 30 -2.75 -0.39 2.00
CA PHE A 30 -4.17 -0.52 2.36
C PHE A 30 -5.14 -0.05 1.28
N ILE A 31 -4.67 0.65 0.24
CA ILE A 31 -5.52 1.15 -0.86
C ILE A 31 -6.29 0.03 -1.57
N PRO A 32 -5.69 -1.14 -1.92
CA PRO A 32 -6.44 -2.22 -2.55
C PRO A 32 -7.59 -2.74 -1.70
N ILE A 33 -7.44 -2.78 -0.39
CA ILE A 33 -8.47 -3.22 0.56
C ILE A 33 -9.63 -2.21 0.58
N THR A 34 -9.31 -0.92 0.65
CA THR A 34 -10.31 0.16 0.59
C THR A 34 -11.09 0.11 -0.71
N ASN A 35 -10.41 -0.08 -1.84
CA ASN A 35 -11.05 -0.19 -3.15
C ASN A 35 -11.95 -1.43 -3.25
N LEU A 36 -11.54 -2.56 -2.67
CA LEU A 36 -12.37 -3.76 -2.61
C LEU A 36 -13.66 -3.49 -1.84
N TYR A 37 -13.57 -2.89 -0.67
CA TYR A 37 -14.74 -2.57 0.16
C TYR A 37 -15.67 -1.58 -0.52
N SER A 38 -15.13 -0.51 -1.13
CA SER A 38 -15.93 0.47 -1.86
C SER A 38 -16.66 -0.15 -3.06
N ASN A 39 -15.98 -0.99 -3.84
CA ASN A 39 -16.57 -1.70 -4.97
C ASN A 39 -17.69 -2.68 -4.52
N LEU A 40 -17.50 -3.37 -3.39
CA LEU A 40 -18.53 -4.23 -2.81
C LEU A 40 -19.79 -3.45 -2.42
N VAL A 41 -19.63 -2.28 -1.81
CA VAL A 41 -20.77 -1.41 -1.44
C VAL A 41 -21.51 -0.91 -2.69
N ILE A 42 -20.76 -0.46 -3.71
CA ILE A 42 -21.33 0.02 -4.97
C ILE A 42 -22.05 -1.10 -5.71
N SER A 43 -21.49 -2.30 -5.78
CA SER A 43 -22.10 -3.46 -6.46
C SER A 43 -23.42 -3.91 -5.83
N LYS A 44 -23.64 -3.59 -4.55
CA LYS A 44 -24.92 -3.80 -3.86
C LYS A 44 -25.93 -2.67 -4.08
N GLY A 45 -25.63 -1.71 -4.96
CA GLY A 45 -26.51 -0.57 -5.25
C GLY A 45 -26.57 0.47 -4.15
N LYS A 46 -25.63 0.44 -3.20
CA LYS A 46 -25.59 1.39 -2.06
C LYS A 46 -24.59 2.52 -2.31
N SER A 47 -24.68 3.15 -3.47
CA SER A 47 -23.82 4.28 -3.85
C SER A 47 -23.90 5.46 -2.88
N ASP A 48 -25.03 5.62 -2.18
CA ASP A 48 -25.21 6.64 -1.16
C ASP A 48 -24.21 6.48 -0.01
N ILE A 49 -23.99 5.23 0.45
CA ILE A 49 -23.03 4.93 1.52
C ILE A 49 -21.62 5.27 1.04
N TYR A 50 -21.28 4.91 -0.21
CA TYR A 50 -20.02 5.27 -0.80
C TYR A 50 -19.79 6.78 -0.84
N MET A 51 -20.77 7.53 -1.32
CA MET A 51 -20.73 8.99 -1.42
C MET A 51 -20.53 9.63 -0.05
N TRP A 52 -21.36 9.32 0.93
CA TRP A 52 -21.27 9.90 2.27
C TRP A 52 -19.98 9.53 2.99
N ASN A 53 -19.53 8.30 2.85
CA ASN A 53 -18.28 7.84 3.45
C ASN A 53 -17.07 8.58 2.87
N THR A 54 -17.04 8.76 1.56
CA THR A 54 -15.95 9.47 0.86
C THR A 54 -15.96 10.96 1.22
N ILE A 55 -17.12 11.60 1.26
CA ILE A 55 -17.27 13.02 1.64
C ILE A 55 -16.82 13.22 3.09
N SER A 56 -17.29 12.37 4.01
CA SER A 56 -16.92 12.45 5.43
C SER A 56 -15.41 12.30 5.64
N LEU A 57 -14.79 11.34 4.96
CA LEU A 57 -13.32 11.15 5.00
C LEU A 57 -12.61 12.41 4.47
N GLY A 58 -13.06 12.95 3.34
CA GLY A 58 -12.47 14.14 2.74
C GLY A 58 -12.53 15.35 3.67
N ILE A 59 -13.68 15.59 4.31
CA ILE A 59 -13.85 16.69 5.27
C ILE A 59 -12.91 16.51 6.47
N ILE A 60 -12.85 15.31 7.04
CA ILE A 60 -11.96 15.02 8.18
C ILE A 60 -10.49 15.23 7.78
N GLN A 61 -10.08 14.77 6.61
CA GLN A 61 -8.71 14.96 6.13
C GLN A 61 -8.36 16.42 5.92
N LEU A 62 -9.24 17.19 5.27
CA LEU A 62 -9.03 18.63 5.06
C LEU A 62 -8.94 19.38 6.39
N THR A 63 -9.87 19.13 7.30
CA THR A 63 -9.89 19.77 8.62
C THR A 63 -8.61 19.44 9.39
N THR A 64 -8.21 18.17 9.38
CA THR A 64 -7.01 17.72 10.08
C THR A 64 -5.75 18.35 9.47
N MET A 65 -5.66 18.46 8.15
CA MET A 65 -4.52 19.11 7.48
C MET A 65 -4.43 20.59 7.82
N LEU A 66 -5.56 21.31 7.87
CA LEU A 66 -5.59 22.72 8.25
C LEU A 66 -5.14 22.93 9.71
N LEU A 67 -5.58 22.07 10.61
CA LEU A 67 -5.20 22.14 12.03
C LEU A 67 -3.72 21.77 12.28
N LEU A 68 -3.19 20.84 11.50
CA LEU A 68 -1.80 20.35 11.66
C LEU A 68 -0.78 21.13 10.84
N TYR A 69 -1.21 22.10 10.05
CA TYR A 69 -0.32 22.95 9.26
C TYR A 69 0.88 23.52 10.06
N PRO A 70 0.71 24.04 11.30
CA PRO A 70 1.82 24.58 12.08
C PRO A 70 2.80 23.53 12.59
N TYR A 71 2.42 22.23 12.60
CA TYR A 71 3.27 21.14 13.11
C TYR A 71 4.17 20.50 12.05
N GLY A 72 4.11 20.99 10.81
CA GLY A 72 4.96 20.56 9.71
C GLY A 72 4.45 19.35 8.92
N VAL A 73 4.99 19.20 7.70
CA VAL A 73 4.54 18.24 6.69
C VAL A 73 4.65 16.79 7.15
N HIS A 74 5.69 16.44 7.90
CA HIS A 74 5.89 15.08 8.40
C HIS A 74 4.76 14.62 9.31
N THR A 75 4.34 15.46 10.25
CA THR A 75 3.22 15.19 11.15
C THR A 75 1.90 15.08 10.39
N MET A 76 1.69 15.98 9.42
CA MET A 76 0.49 15.92 8.56
C MET A 76 0.37 14.58 7.83
N ILE A 77 1.47 14.04 7.30
CA ILE A 77 1.47 12.76 6.57
C ILE A 77 1.23 11.59 7.50
N ILE A 78 1.85 11.58 8.69
CA ILE A 78 1.60 10.52 9.69
C ILE A 78 0.11 10.46 10.03
N VAL A 79 -0.49 11.59 10.34
CA VAL A 79 -1.90 11.65 10.73
C VAL A 79 -2.81 11.30 9.55
N TYR A 80 -2.47 11.76 8.33
CA TYR A 80 -3.19 11.39 7.12
C TYR A 80 -3.22 9.88 6.89
N VAL A 81 -2.06 9.22 6.97
CA VAL A 81 -1.95 7.76 6.82
C VAL A 81 -2.71 7.04 7.94
N SER A 82 -2.60 7.51 9.17
CA SER A 82 -3.31 6.95 10.32
C SER A 82 -4.83 7.03 10.16
N ILE A 83 -5.34 8.18 9.72
CA ILE A 83 -6.78 8.36 9.43
C ILE A 83 -7.24 7.38 8.36
N ASN A 84 -6.48 7.22 7.26
CA ASN A 84 -6.84 6.27 6.19
C ASN A 84 -6.90 4.83 6.71
N ILE A 85 -5.94 4.41 7.52
CA ILE A 85 -5.92 3.06 8.11
C ILE A 85 -7.09 2.88 9.08
N CYS A 86 -7.35 3.85 9.95
CA CYS A 86 -8.50 3.81 10.86
C CYS A 86 -9.82 3.80 10.09
N TRP A 87 -9.92 4.51 8.97
CA TRP A 87 -11.12 4.55 8.15
C TRP A 87 -11.49 3.22 7.50
N LEU A 88 -10.54 2.28 7.40
CA LEU A 88 -10.82 0.91 6.99
C LEU A 88 -11.82 0.21 7.92
N PHE A 89 -11.80 0.50 9.22
CA PHE A 89 -12.79 -0.06 10.16
C PHE A 89 -14.20 0.47 9.87
N VAL A 90 -14.33 1.73 9.43
CA VAL A 90 -15.60 2.31 9.01
C VAL A 90 -16.10 1.61 7.74
N TRP A 91 -15.24 1.42 6.74
CA TRP A 91 -15.56 0.65 5.55
C TRP A 91 -15.98 -0.78 5.87
N HIS A 92 -15.22 -1.44 6.75
CA HIS A 92 -15.53 -2.80 7.18
C HIS A 92 -16.91 -2.89 7.87
N TYR A 93 -17.25 -1.90 8.71
CA TYR A 93 -18.56 -1.84 9.36
C TYR A 93 -19.70 -1.82 8.34
N PHE A 94 -19.62 -0.97 7.32
CA PHE A 94 -20.62 -0.90 6.26
C PHE A 94 -20.69 -2.17 5.42
N VAL A 95 -19.56 -2.76 5.08
CA VAL A 95 -19.51 -4.05 4.35
C VAL A 95 -20.08 -5.18 5.18
N TRP A 96 -19.76 -5.23 6.47
CA TRP A 96 -20.33 -6.22 7.39
C TRP A 96 -21.86 -6.11 7.47
N GLN A 97 -22.40 -4.90 7.54
CA GLN A 97 -23.84 -4.65 7.56
C GLN A 97 -24.54 -5.12 6.27
N GLN A 98 -23.86 -5.02 5.11
CA GLN A 98 -24.44 -5.35 3.79
C GLN A 98 -24.33 -6.84 3.44
N ILE A 99 -23.23 -7.49 3.79
CA ILE A 99 -22.88 -8.83 3.31
C ILE A 99 -22.65 -9.82 4.47
N ARG A 100 -22.66 -9.34 5.71
CA ARG A 100 -22.27 -10.11 6.92
C ARG A 100 -20.87 -10.72 6.81
N LEU A 101 -19.97 -10.05 6.10
CA LEU A 101 -18.61 -10.51 5.92
C LEU A 101 -17.86 -10.35 7.24
N ASN A 102 -17.52 -11.47 7.87
CA ASN A 102 -16.75 -11.47 9.11
C ASN A 102 -15.34 -10.94 8.84
N LEU A 103 -14.85 -10.07 9.72
CA LEU A 103 -13.49 -9.52 9.71
C LEU A 103 -12.43 -10.62 9.63
N PHE A 104 -12.67 -11.73 10.34
CA PHE A 104 -11.79 -12.90 10.31
C PHE A 104 -11.73 -13.58 8.94
N ALA A 105 -12.84 -13.64 8.20
CA ALA A 105 -12.86 -14.20 6.86
C ALA A 105 -12.05 -13.32 5.88
N ALA A 106 -12.30 -12.01 5.89
CA ALA A 106 -11.53 -11.07 5.07
C ALA A 106 -10.03 -11.08 5.41
N LEU A 107 -9.70 -11.14 6.72
CA LEU A 107 -8.31 -11.20 7.17
C LEU A 107 -7.64 -12.51 6.73
N LYS A 108 -8.34 -13.64 6.82
CA LYS A 108 -7.87 -14.97 6.40
C LYS A 108 -7.54 -15.00 4.90
N ASP A 109 -8.27 -14.27 4.09
CA ASP A 109 -8.03 -14.21 2.65
C ASP A 109 -6.86 -13.27 2.29
N ILE A 110 -6.64 -12.21 3.07
CA ILE A 110 -5.57 -11.23 2.84
C ILE A 110 -4.22 -11.68 3.44
N LEU A 111 -4.24 -12.34 4.60
CA LEU A 111 -3.06 -12.76 5.37
C LEU A 111 -2.05 -13.58 4.55
N PRO A 112 -2.44 -14.59 3.76
CA PRO A 112 -1.47 -15.37 2.98
C PRO A 112 -0.72 -14.51 1.96
N PHE A 113 -1.41 -13.57 1.30
CA PHE A 113 -0.77 -12.67 0.34
C PHE A 113 0.17 -11.67 1.01
N ALA A 114 -0.22 -11.14 2.17
CA ALA A 114 0.62 -10.26 2.98
C ALA A 114 1.86 -10.99 3.50
N PHE A 115 1.71 -12.25 3.91
CA PHE A 115 2.83 -13.08 4.37
C PHE A 115 3.81 -13.39 3.23
N ILE A 116 3.30 -13.74 2.06
CA ILE A 116 4.13 -13.96 0.85
C ILE A 116 4.87 -12.67 0.49
N ALA A 117 4.20 -11.52 0.48
CA ALA A 117 4.81 -10.25 0.15
C ALA A 117 5.94 -9.87 1.13
N THR A 118 5.73 -10.05 2.44
CA THR A 118 6.75 -9.79 3.45
C THR A 118 7.93 -10.77 3.36
N ALA A 119 7.67 -12.03 3.08
CA ALA A 119 8.73 -13.04 2.87
C ALA A 119 9.58 -12.71 1.63
N VAL A 120 8.93 -12.33 0.52
CA VAL A 120 9.62 -11.90 -0.70
C VAL A 120 10.45 -10.64 -0.46
N MET A 121 9.92 -9.66 0.27
CA MET A 121 10.67 -8.45 0.63
C MET A 121 11.90 -8.76 1.48
N ALA A 122 11.75 -9.63 2.48
CA ALA A 122 12.88 -10.08 3.31
C ALA A 122 13.93 -10.82 2.47
N ALA A 123 13.53 -11.78 1.65
CA ALA A 123 14.43 -12.50 0.76
C ALA A 123 15.17 -11.57 -0.21
N THR A 124 14.45 -10.63 -0.83
CA THR A 124 15.03 -9.63 -1.73
C THR A 124 16.04 -8.75 -1.02
N TYR A 125 15.75 -8.35 0.22
CA TYR A 125 16.66 -7.55 1.03
C TYR A 125 17.99 -8.30 1.28
N TYR A 126 17.92 -9.55 1.71
CA TYR A 126 19.13 -10.36 1.97
C TYR A 126 19.96 -10.62 0.70
N VAL A 127 19.31 -10.88 -0.42
CA VAL A 127 20.00 -11.12 -1.70
C VAL A 127 20.70 -9.85 -2.23
N THR A 128 20.16 -8.68 -1.93
CA THR A 128 20.68 -7.41 -2.47
C THR A 128 21.62 -6.65 -1.54
N ILE A 129 21.92 -7.17 -0.36
CA ILE A 129 22.82 -6.53 0.64
C ILE A 129 24.23 -6.27 0.09
N GLY A 130 24.72 -7.08 -0.89
CA GLY A 130 26.07 -6.98 -1.43
C GLY A 130 26.26 -5.98 -2.58
N PHE A 131 25.21 -5.33 -3.06
CA PHE A 131 25.30 -4.41 -4.20
C PHE A 131 25.69 -2.99 -3.77
N ALA A 132 26.92 -2.58 -4.13
CA ALA A 132 27.43 -1.24 -3.82
C ALA A 132 26.85 -0.13 -4.74
N ASN A 133 26.38 -0.49 -5.93
CA ASN A 133 25.87 0.48 -6.91
C ASN A 133 24.36 0.69 -6.71
N LEU A 134 23.95 1.94 -6.39
CA LEU A 134 22.57 2.30 -6.07
C LEU A 134 21.58 1.99 -7.21
N TYR A 135 21.95 2.24 -8.46
CA TYR A 135 21.08 1.97 -9.62
C TYR A 135 20.90 0.47 -9.86
N LEU A 136 21.97 -0.31 -9.77
CA LEU A 136 21.92 -1.75 -9.86
C LEU A 136 21.13 -2.36 -8.70
N LEU A 137 21.27 -1.82 -7.50
CA LEU A 137 20.53 -2.23 -6.32
C LEU A 137 19.01 -1.97 -6.48
N MET A 138 18.61 -0.83 -7.02
CA MET A 138 17.20 -0.54 -7.29
C MET A 138 16.63 -1.46 -8.37
N ALA A 139 17.32 -1.59 -9.50
CA ALA A 139 16.87 -2.45 -10.60
C ALA A 139 16.77 -3.92 -10.17
N SER A 140 17.79 -4.43 -9.46
CA SER A 140 17.79 -5.80 -8.96
C SER A 140 16.68 -6.06 -7.95
N LYS A 141 16.40 -5.13 -7.05
CA LYS A 141 15.28 -5.24 -6.09
C LYS A 141 13.94 -5.36 -6.80
N ILE A 142 13.68 -4.53 -7.80
CA ILE A 142 12.42 -4.56 -8.55
C ILE A 142 12.28 -5.88 -9.32
N ILE A 143 13.33 -6.32 -10.03
CA ILE A 143 13.30 -7.53 -10.83
C ILE A 143 13.17 -8.78 -9.93
N ILE A 144 13.99 -8.89 -8.89
CA ILE A 144 13.98 -10.05 -7.98
C ILE A 144 12.64 -10.11 -7.21
N ALA A 145 12.16 -9.00 -6.65
CA ALA A 145 10.89 -8.98 -5.94
C ALA A 145 9.73 -9.33 -6.87
N GLY A 146 9.68 -8.77 -8.07
CA GLY A 146 8.64 -9.05 -9.06
C GLY A 146 8.64 -10.50 -9.52
N THR A 147 9.80 -11.06 -9.87
CA THR A 147 9.92 -12.45 -10.32
C THR A 147 9.63 -13.45 -9.20
N LEU A 148 10.15 -13.23 -7.99
CA LEU A 148 9.86 -14.09 -6.84
C LEU A 148 8.39 -14.07 -6.46
N TYR A 149 7.78 -12.88 -6.41
CA TYR A 149 6.37 -12.75 -6.07
C TYR A 149 5.46 -13.45 -7.09
N THR A 150 5.70 -13.23 -8.37
CA THR A 150 4.94 -13.90 -9.45
C THR A 150 5.17 -15.41 -9.46
N ALA A 151 6.39 -15.87 -9.25
CA ALA A 151 6.71 -17.29 -9.17
C ALA A 151 6.01 -17.99 -7.99
N ILE A 152 6.01 -17.38 -6.81
CA ILE A 152 5.35 -17.93 -5.63
C ILE A 152 3.82 -17.96 -5.82
N LEU A 153 3.22 -16.92 -6.40
CA LEU A 153 1.79 -16.91 -6.70
C LEU A 153 1.42 -17.99 -7.73
N TRP A 154 2.27 -18.22 -8.70
CA TRP A 154 2.05 -19.28 -9.69
C TRP A 154 2.14 -20.67 -9.05
N LEU A 155 3.16 -20.92 -8.23
CA LEU A 155 3.33 -22.19 -7.50
C LEU A 155 2.25 -22.43 -6.46
N SER A 156 1.79 -21.38 -5.79
CA SER A 156 0.68 -21.41 -4.83
C SER A 156 -0.67 -21.73 -5.47
N GLY A 157 -0.75 -21.72 -6.81
CA GLY A 157 -1.97 -22.09 -7.54
C GLY A 157 -3.15 -21.14 -7.30
N SER A 158 -2.89 -19.89 -6.89
CA SER A 158 -3.95 -18.94 -6.54
C SER A 158 -4.89 -18.75 -7.73
N VAL A 159 -6.18 -18.98 -7.50
CA VAL A 159 -7.24 -18.87 -8.53
C VAL A 159 -7.21 -17.48 -9.18
N THR A 160 -7.05 -16.45 -8.37
CA THR A 160 -6.99 -15.04 -8.79
C THR A 160 -5.86 -14.77 -9.79
N PHE A 161 -4.70 -15.41 -9.59
CA PHE A 161 -3.56 -15.25 -10.48
C PHE A 161 -3.78 -15.96 -11.82
N LYS A 162 -4.35 -17.17 -11.78
CA LYS A 162 -4.68 -17.94 -13.00
C LYS A 162 -5.74 -17.24 -13.84
N GLU A 163 -6.77 -16.68 -13.22
CA GLU A 163 -7.81 -15.91 -13.91
C GLU A 163 -7.24 -14.64 -14.54
N SER A 164 -6.38 -13.90 -13.83
CA SER A 164 -5.72 -12.70 -14.36
C SER A 164 -4.82 -13.04 -15.54
N LEU A 165 -4.06 -14.12 -15.45
CA LEU A 165 -3.18 -14.58 -16.54
C LEU A 165 -3.99 -15.03 -17.78
N HIS A 166 -5.09 -15.76 -17.55
CA HIS A 166 -5.99 -16.19 -18.62
C HIS A 166 -6.64 -15.00 -19.34
N TYR A 167 -6.94 -13.92 -18.58
CA TYR A 167 -7.53 -12.71 -19.17
C TYR A 167 -6.54 -11.94 -20.04
N ILE A 168 -5.23 -11.94 -19.65
CA ILE A 168 -4.17 -11.27 -20.42
C ILE A 168 -3.82 -12.06 -21.69
N ILE A 169 -3.77 -13.39 -21.61
CA ILE A 169 -3.38 -14.25 -22.76
C ILE A 169 -4.50 -14.38 -23.79
N LYS A 170 -5.77 -14.22 -23.37
CA LYS A 170 -6.94 -14.39 -24.25
C LYS A 170 -7.33 -13.08 -24.99
N LYS A 171 -6.56 -12.02 -24.83
CA LYS A 171 -6.72 -10.77 -25.56
C LYS A 171 -5.70 -10.66 -26.68
#